data_9f1acf060a698e3866fbad28855e35ea
#
_entry.id   9f1acf060a698e3866fbad28855e35ea
#
_cell.length_a   1.000
_cell.length_b   1.000
_cell.length_c   1.000
_cell.angle_alpha   90.00
_cell.angle_beta   90.00
_cell.angle_gamma   90.00
#
_symmetry.space_group_name_H-M   'P 1'
#
loop_
_entity.id
_entity.type
_entity.pdbx_description
1 polymer ?
#
loop_
_entity_poly.entity_id
_entity_poly.type
_entity_poly.pdbx_seq_one_letter_code
_entity_poly.pdbx_strand_id
1 'polypeptide(L)'
;QVQLVQSGAEVKKPGASVKVSCKASGYTFTSYAMLWVRQAPGHRPEWMGWINTDNGNTKYSQKFQGRVTITRDTSASTAYMELSSLRSEDTAVYYCARDRRMPNWFDPCGQGGVLAVSS
;
A
#
# COMPACT_ATOMS: atom_id res chain seq x y z
N GLN A 1 9.72 -19.02 -3.74
CA GLN A 1 9.19 -18.36 -2.54
C GLN A 1 8.65 -16.99 -2.85
N VAL A 2 7.40 -16.80 -2.60
CA VAL A 2 6.76 -15.51 -2.82
C VAL A 2 7.09 -14.59 -1.65
N GLN A 3 7.58 -13.39 -1.97
CA GLN A 3 7.89 -12.39 -0.95
C GLN A 3 7.43 -11.01 -1.39
N LEU A 4 6.93 -10.25 -0.42
CA LEU A 4 6.63 -8.82 -0.57
C LEU A 4 7.43 -8.09 0.50
N VAL A 5 8.33 -7.21 0.08
CA VAL A 5 9.19 -6.47 1.01
C VAL A 5 8.87 -4.99 0.89
N GLN A 6 8.44 -4.41 1.99
CA GLN A 6 8.06 -3.00 2.05
C GLN A 6 9.23 -2.14 2.52
N SER A 7 9.19 -0.86 2.15
CA SER A 7 10.10 0.14 2.70
C SER A 7 9.87 0.31 4.21
N GLY A 8 10.86 0.86 4.91
CA GLY A 8 10.87 0.92 6.36
C GLY A 8 9.92 1.94 6.95
N ALA A 9 9.93 2.00 8.28
CA ALA A 9 9.12 2.92 9.06
C ALA A 9 9.47 4.37 8.75
N GLU A 10 8.47 5.24 8.85
CA GLU A 10 8.61 6.66 8.57
C GLU A 10 7.96 7.50 9.65
N VAL A 11 8.56 8.65 9.93
CA VAL A 11 7.99 9.67 10.80
C VAL A 11 7.82 10.93 9.96
N LYS A 12 6.62 11.46 9.90
CA LYS A 12 6.28 12.61 9.08
C LYS A 12 5.53 13.66 9.91
N LYS A 13 5.55 14.89 9.43
CA LYS A 13 4.79 15.98 10.03
C LYS A 13 3.45 16.13 9.31
N PRO A 14 2.42 16.68 9.99
CA PRO A 14 1.16 16.98 9.33
C PRO A 14 1.36 17.86 8.09
N GLY A 15 0.62 17.57 7.06
CA GLY A 15 0.71 18.27 5.78
C GLY A 15 1.74 17.72 4.81
N ALA A 16 2.63 16.84 5.28
CA ALA A 16 3.64 16.22 4.42
C ALA A 16 3.03 15.09 3.57
N SER A 17 3.86 14.48 2.75
CA SER A 17 3.51 13.28 1.97
C SER A 17 4.47 12.16 2.32
N VAL A 18 4.01 10.93 2.16
CA VAL A 18 4.84 9.74 2.32
C VAL A 18 4.64 8.84 1.10
N LYS A 19 5.72 8.20 0.65
CA LYS A 19 5.66 7.22 -0.42
C LYS A 19 6.26 5.91 0.09
N VAL A 20 5.44 4.87 0.09
CA VAL A 20 5.82 3.55 0.58
C VAL A 20 5.96 2.63 -0.62
N SER A 21 7.02 1.81 -0.64
CA SER A 21 7.25 0.85 -1.70
C SER A 21 6.99 -0.57 -1.23
N CYS A 22 6.67 -1.43 -2.19
CA CYS A 22 6.42 -2.85 -1.96
C CYS A 22 7.04 -3.62 -3.11
N LYS A 23 8.19 -4.24 -2.86
CA LYS A 23 8.90 -5.02 -3.87
C LYS A 23 8.48 -6.47 -3.82
N ALA A 24 8.07 -7.00 -4.95
CA ALA A 24 7.62 -8.38 -5.08
C ALA A 24 8.71 -9.25 -5.68
N SER A 25 8.76 -10.50 -5.24
CA SER A 25 9.67 -11.50 -5.80
C SER A 25 9.06 -12.89 -5.69
N GLY A 26 9.55 -13.81 -6.51
CA GLY A 26 9.16 -15.21 -6.46
C GLY A 26 7.90 -15.54 -7.25
N TYR A 27 7.37 -14.59 -8.02
CA TYR A 27 6.21 -14.83 -8.88
C TYR A 27 6.20 -13.80 -10.03
N THR A 28 5.31 -14.00 -10.98
CA THR A 28 5.14 -13.06 -12.09
C THR A 28 4.35 -11.85 -11.60
N PHE A 29 5.03 -10.73 -11.45
CA PHE A 29 4.47 -9.52 -10.84
C PHE A 29 3.15 -9.08 -11.50
N THR A 30 3.10 -9.11 -12.84
CA THR A 30 1.93 -8.63 -13.58
C THR A 30 0.74 -9.58 -13.55
N SER A 31 0.90 -10.79 -12.99
CA SER A 31 -0.20 -11.77 -12.91
C SER A 31 -1.12 -11.54 -11.71
N TYR A 32 -0.75 -10.67 -10.78
CA TYR A 32 -1.54 -10.42 -9.57
C TYR A 32 -1.65 -8.93 -9.33
N ALA A 33 -2.84 -8.49 -8.94
CA ALA A 33 -3.02 -7.12 -8.46
C ALA A 33 -2.30 -6.91 -7.13
N MET A 34 -2.09 -5.66 -6.77
CA MET A 34 -1.54 -5.30 -5.47
C MET A 34 -2.55 -4.44 -4.73
N LEU A 35 -2.74 -4.74 -3.47
CA LEU A 35 -3.70 -4.10 -2.60
C LEU A 35 -2.97 -3.42 -1.47
N TRP A 36 -3.44 -2.24 -1.07
CA TRP A 36 -2.92 -1.52 0.07
C TRP A 36 -3.97 -1.41 1.16
N VAL A 37 -3.56 -1.75 2.39
CA VAL A 37 -4.42 -1.80 3.57
C VAL A 37 -3.69 -1.09 4.70
N ARG A 38 -4.41 -0.39 5.56
CA ARG A 38 -3.82 0.17 6.77
C ARG A 38 -4.59 -0.27 8.00
N GLN A 39 -3.89 -0.32 9.11
CA GLN A 39 -4.49 -0.59 10.41
C GLN A 39 -3.99 0.42 11.43
N ALA A 40 -4.88 1.30 11.87
CA ALA A 40 -4.60 2.25 12.94
C ALA A 40 -4.75 1.55 14.29
N PRO A 41 -4.08 2.07 15.35
CA PRO A 41 -4.19 1.48 16.68
C PRO A 41 -5.64 1.41 17.15
N GLY A 42 -6.06 0.23 17.60
CA GLY A 42 -7.42 0.02 18.09
C GLY A 42 -8.50 -0.05 17.03
N HIS A 43 -8.13 -0.01 15.76
CA HIS A 43 -9.09 -0.05 14.66
C HIS A 43 -8.92 -1.31 13.83
N ARG A 44 -9.95 -1.64 13.06
CA ARG A 44 -9.91 -2.74 12.10
C ARG A 44 -9.08 -2.34 10.89
N PRO A 45 -8.46 -3.30 10.20
CA PRO A 45 -7.81 -2.98 8.93
C PRO A 45 -8.81 -2.37 7.95
N GLU A 46 -8.36 -1.37 7.22
CA GLU A 46 -9.19 -0.75 6.20
C GLU A 46 -8.47 -0.72 4.85
N TRP A 47 -9.24 -1.01 3.82
CA TRP A 47 -8.77 -1.01 2.45
C TRP A 47 -8.53 0.42 1.97
N MET A 48 -7.41 0.65 1.33
CA MET A 48 -7.06 1.96 0.81
C MET A 48 -7.18 2.04 -0.71
N GLY A 49 -6.68 1.05 -1.40
CA GLY A 49 -6.68 1.06 -2.84
C GLY A 49 -6.08 -0.20 -3.43
N TRP A 50 -6.16 -0.28 -4.74
CA TRP A 50 -5.84 -1.47 -5.51
C TRP A 50 -5.27 -1.04 -6.86
N ILE A 51 -4.29 -1.76 -7.36
CA ILE A 51 -3.72 -1.52 -8.67
C ILE A 51 -3.63 -2.82 -9.46
N ASN A 52 -4.06 -2.75 -10.72
CA ASN A 52 -3.77 -3.79 -11.68
C ASN A 52 -2.33 -3.62 -12.12
N THR A 53 -1.47 -4.55 -11.76
CA THR A 53 -0.03 -4.42 -12.00
C THR A 53 0.34 -4.56 -13.47
N ASP A 54 -0.57 -5.09 -14.28
CA ASP A 54 -0.33 -5.27 -15.72
C ASP A 54 -0.60 -3.98 -16.48
N ASN A 55 -1.79 -3.39 -16.32
CA ASN A 55 -2.16 -2.20 -17.09
C ASN A 55 -2.08 -0.89 -16.30
N GLY A 56 -1.85 -0.95 -14.99
CA GLY A 56 -1.72 0.24 -14.15
C GLY A 56 -3.04 0.86 -13.70
N ASN A 57 -4.17 0.27 -14.03
CA ASN A 57 -5.47 0.79 -13.58
C ASN A 57 -5.60 0.68 -12.08
N THR A 58 -6.23 1.68 -11.47
CA THR A 58 -6.35 1.77 -10.02
C THR A 58 -7.79 1.94 -9.59
N LYS A 59 -8.08 1.51 -8.37
CA LYS A 59 -9.30 1.82 -7.64
C LYS A 59 -8.92 2.26 -6.24
N TYR A 60 -9.61 3.27 -5.75
CA TYR A 60 -9.33 3.82 -4.42
C TYR A 60 -10.58 3.77 -3.57
N SER A 61 -10.40 3.54 -2.27
CA SER A 61 -11.47 3.73 -1.30
C SER A 61 -11.87 5.20 -1.28
N GLN A 62 -13.16 5.46 -1.24
CA GLN A 62 -13.68 6.84 -1.19
C GLN A 62 -13.10 7.64 -0.03
N LYS A 63 -12.81 6.96 1.08
CA LYS A 63 -12.23 7.61 2.26
C LYS A 63 -10.88 8.27 1.96
N PHE A 64 -10.10 7.71 1.04
CA PHE A 64 -8.76 8.19 0.72
C PHE A 64 -8.67 8.84 -0.64
N GLN A 65 -9.75 8.84 -1.41
CA GLN A 65 -9.73 9.37 -2.76
C GLN A 65 -9.33 10.83 -2.76
N GLY A 66 -8.41 11.19 -3.63
CA GLY A 66 -7.84 12.52 -3.69
C GLY A 66 -6.59 12.71 -2.84
N ARG A 67 -6.28 11.79 -1.92
CA ARG A 67 -5.07 11.85 -1.10
C ARG A 67 -4.11 10.70 -1.37
N VAL A 68 -4.58 9.59 -1.92
CA VAL A 68 -3.75 8.41 -2.17
C VAL A 68 -3.53 8.24 -3.67
N THR A 69 -2.31 7.87 -4.03
CA THR A 69 -1.94 7.53 -5.40
C THR A 69 -1.14 6.24 -5.37
N ILE A 70 -1.60 5.23 -6.12
CA ILE A 70 -0.91 3.95 -6.22
C ILE A 70 -0.36 3.83 -7.63
N THR A 71 0.91 3.47 -7.73
CA THR A 71 1.61 3.29 -8.99
C THR A 71 2.39 1.98 -8.95
N ARG A 72 2.95 1.58 -10.09
CA ARG A 72 3.80 0.39 -10.16
C ARG A 72 4.90 0.58 -11.20
N ASP A 73 6.01 -0.10 -10.99
CA ASP A 73 7.10 -0.21 -11.93
C ASP A 73 7.30 -1.69 -12.24
N THR A 74 6.87 -2.12 -13.43
CA THR A 74 6.93 -3.53 -13.80
C THR A 74 8.37 -4.02 -13.92
N SER A 75 9.28 -3.17 -14.38
CA SER A 75 10.70 -3.56 -14.53
C SER A 75 11.36 -3.82 -13.19
N ALA A 76 10.89 -3.16 -12.14
CA ALA A 76 11.41 -3.33 -10.77
C ALA A 76 10.53 -4.28 -9.93
N SER A 77 9.42 -4.77 -10.47
CA SER A 77 8.45 -5.59 -9.72
C SER A 77 8.04 -4.91 -8.41
N THR A 78 7.80 -3.61 -8.46
CA THR A 78 7.55 -2.81 -7.28
C THR A 78 6.26 -1.99 -7.45
N ALA A 79 5.45 -1.99 -6.40
CA ALA A 79 4.29 -1.11 -6.29
C ALA A 79 4.57 -0.02 -5.27
N TYR A 80 3.94 1.13 -5.46
CA TYR A 80 4.13 2.31 -4.59
C TYR A 80 2.78 2.83 -4.16
N MET A 81 2.73 3.33 -2.94
CA MET A 81 1.57 4.04 -2.43
C MET A 81 2.03 5.38 -1.88
N GLU A 82 1.48 6.45 -2.39
CA GLU A 82 1.76 7.79 -1.89
C GLU A 82 0.52 8.35 -1.22
N LEU A 83 0.66 8.81 0.02
CA LEU A 83 -0.41 9.43 0.79
C LEU A 83 0.00 10.86 1.07
N SER A 84 -0.81 11.81 0.67
CA SER A 84 -0.54 13.23 0.80
C SER A 84 -1.41 13.88 1.88
N SER A 85 -1.08 15.12 2.23
CA SER A 85 -1.82 15.91 3.23
C SER A 85 -2.00 15.13 4.52
N LEU A 86 -0.90 14.62 5.04
CA LEU A 86 -0.92 13.73 6.21
C LEU A 86 -1.48 14.43 7.43
N ARG A 87 -2.22 13.66 8.23
CA ARG A 87 -2.80 14.08 9.51
C ARG A 87 -2.44 13.06 10.58
N SER A 88 -2.64 13.45 11.85
CA SER A 88 -2.37 12.53 12.96
C SER A 88 -3.17 11.23 12.84
N GLU A 89 -4.37 11.28 12.28
CA GLU A 89 -5.22 10.10 12.07
C GLU A 89 -4.65 9.10 11.06
N ASP A 90 -3.64 9.52 10.29
CA ASP A 90 -2.97 8.63 9.33
C ASP A 90 -1.90 7.77 10.00
N THR A 91 -1.63 7.97 11.29
CA THR A 91 -0.71 7.12 12.05
C THR A 91 -1.27 5.70 12.08
N ALA A 92 -0.53 4.76 11.48
CA ALA A 92 -1.01 3.40 11.31
C ALA A 92 0.12 2.51 10.80
N VAL A 93 -0.12 1.21 10.77
CA VAL A 93 0.71 0.26 10.02
C VAL A 93 0.09 0.09 8.65
N TYR A 94 0.91 0.23 7.61
CA TYR A 94 0.48 0.12 6.21
C TYR A 94 1.03 -1.16 5.62
N TYR A 95 0.17 -1.91 4.94
CA TYR A 95 0.51 -3.20 4.35
C TYR A 95 0.21 -3.18 2.86
N CYS A 96 1.08 -3.78 2.07
CA CYS A 96 0.74 -4.22 0.72
C CYS A 96 0.42 -5.72 0.76
N ALA A 97 -0.48 -6.15 -0.09
CA ALA A 97 -0.85 -7.56 -0.18
C ALA A 97 -1.02 -7.93 -1.65
N ARG A 98 -0.57 -9.12 -2.00
CA ARG A 98 -0.82 -9.66 -3.32
C ARG A 98 -2.27 -10.12 -3.39
N ASP A 99 -3.00 -9.61 -4.38
CA ASP A 99 -4.39 -9.95 -4.55
C ASP A 99 -4.55 -10.78 -5.82
N ARG A 100 -5.15 -11.94 -5.69
CA ARG A 100 -5.65 -12.67 -6.84
C ARG A 100 -6.81 -11.87 -7.40
N ARG A 101 -7.07 -11.98 -8.68
CA ARG A 101 -8.14 -11.23 -9.36
C ARG A 101 -9.54 -11.48 -8.77
N MET A 102 -9.63 -12.22 -7.67
CA MET A 102 -10.83 -12.46 -6.90
C MET A 102 -10.81 -11.55 -5.67
N PRO A 103 -11.85 -10.77 -5.42
CA PRO A 103 -11.77 -9.62 -4.52
C PRO A 103 -11.67 -9.91 -3.02
N ASN A 104 -11.45 -11.14 -2.58
CA ASN A 104 -11.53 -11.45 -1.14
C ASN A 104 -10.31 -12.18 -0.57
N TRP A 105 -9.19 -12.22 -1.28
CA TRP A 105 -8.06 -13.03 -0.82
C TRP A 105 -6.79 -12.21 -0.76
N PHE A 106 -6.20 -12.14 0.42
CA PHE A 106 -4.84 -11.63 0.60
C PHE A 106 -3.90 -12.82 0.60
N ASP A 107 -2.86 -12.76 -0.22
CA ASP A 107 -1.91 -13.84 -0.27
C ASP A 107 -0.70 -13.45 -1.10
N PRO A 108 0.46 -13.36 -0.52
CA PRO A 108 0.79 -13.04 0.85
C PRO A 108 0.82 -11.53 1.10
N CYS A 109 1.01 -11.13 2.36
CA CYS A 109 1.17 -9.73 2.72
C CYS A 109 2.63 -9.36 2.89
N GLY A 110 2.94 -8.08 2.77
CA GLY A 110 4.20 -7.52 3.20
C GLY A 110 4.31 -7.51 4.72
N GLN A 111 5.49 -7.18 5.23
CA GLN A 111 5.77 -7.19 6.67
C GLN A 111 5.09 -6.05 7.43
N GLY A 112 4.54 -5.09 6.71
CA GLY A 112 3.99 -3.90 7.31
C GLY A 112 5.04 -2.83 7.56
N GLY A 113 4.67 -1.57 7.39
CA GLY A 113 5.53 -0.44 7.68
C GLY A 113 4.77 0.57 8.52
N VAL A 114 5.39 1.01 9.63
CA VAL A 114 4.77 1.97 10.52
C VAL A 114 4.95 3.38 9.95
N LEU A 115 3.86 4.11 9.85
CA LEU A 115 3.87 5.55 9.60
C LEU A 115 3.39 6.24 10.87
N ALA A 116 4.20 7.14 11.41
CA ALA A 116 3.82 8.00 12.53
C ALA A 116 3.76 9.43 12.03
N VAL A 117 2.64 10.09 12.25
CA VAL A 117 2.45 11.50 11.92
C VAL A 117 2.38 12.26 13.22
N SER A 118 3.42 13.04 13.50
CA SER A 118 3.54 13.81 14.74
C SER A 118 3.22 15.27 14.49
N SER A 119 2.44 15.83 15.39
CA SER A 119 2.12 17.27 15.36
C SER A 119 3.28 18.13 15.84
#